data_c33661c06f2a259798a000746693e1a4
#
_entry.id   c33661c06f2a259798a000746693e1a4
#
_cell.length_a   1.000
_cell.length_b   1.000
_cell.length_c   1.000
_cell.angle_alpha   90.00
_cell.angle_beta   90.00
_cell.angle_gamma   90.00
#
_symmetry.space_group_name_H-M   'P 1'
#
loop_
_entity.id
_entity.type
_entity.pdbx_description
1 polymer ?
#
loop_
_entity_poly.entity_id
_entity_poly.type
_entity_poly.pdbx_seq_one_letter_code
_entity_poly.pdbx_strand_id
1 'polypeptide(L)'
;MDLHLEGKVIIVTGGFRGIGKGIVLQLAQEGAIPVVINRSDKAMDEFKHDIEQYTTTYDTYLLDLNDTDKIAPIVEETYKKYGHIDGIVNNAGKNDNKDLETTSWREFEESIHGNLTHYYELVHAAVPYLKESKGSVVNISSKTALTGQGKTSAYAAAKGAILGLTREWAAALVGDGVRVNAIVVSECWTPLYAEWIKTFGDEEAQKARLSVITDKIPLEHRMTTTEEIGNEAAFLLSDRSSHTTGQWVFVDGGYVHLDRALS
;
A
#
# COMPACT_ATOMS: atom_id res chain seq x y z
N MET A 1 -16.98 -11.60 -10.19
CA MET A 1 -15.90 -12.55 -10.62
C MET A 1 -15.38 -13.18 -9.34
N ASP A 2 -15.28 -14.48 -9.26
CA ASP A 2 -14.62 -15.12 -8.13
C ASP A 2 -13.10 -14.91 -8.25
N LEU A 3 -12.48 -14.31 -7.24
CA LEU A 3 -11.05 -14.04 -7.21
C LEU A 3 -10.22 -15.21 -6.67
N HIS A 4 -10.86 -16.25 -6.13
CA HIS A 4 -10.19 -17.39 -5.49
C HIS A 4 -9.27 -16.99 -4.33
N LEU A 5 -9.71 -16.04 -3.51
CA LEU A 5 -8.96 -15.58 -2.33
C LEU A 5 -9.41 -16.25 -1.03
N GLU A 6 -10.46 -17.09 -1.08
CA GLU A 6 -10.96 -17.81 0.11
C GLU A 6 -9.83 -18.57 0.81
N GLY A 7 -9.63 -18.30 2.09
CA GLY A 7 -8.62 -18.93 2.93
C GLY A 7 -7.17 -18.50 2.66
N LYS A 8 -6.89 -17.64 1.69
CA LYS A 8 -5.54 -17.13 1.42
C LYS A 8 -5.04 -16.24 2.54
N VAL A 9 -3.85 -16.51 3.06
CA VAL A 9 -3.20 -15.73 4.13
C VAL A 9 -2.38 -14.59 3.53
N ILE A 10 -2.76 -13.34 3.83
CA ILE A 10 -2.18 -12.16 3.22
C ILE A 10 -1.73 -11.18 4.32
N ILE A 11 -0.43 -10.89 4.39
CA ILE A 11 0.13 -9.92 5.34
C ILE A 11 0.03 -8.51 4.75
N VAL A 12 -0.59 -7.59 5.50
CA VAL A 12 -0.79 -6.20 5.07
C VAL A 12 -0.17 -5.25 6.09
N THR A 13 0.73 -4.37 5.67
CA THR A 13 1.32 -3.36 6.54
C THR A 13 0.51 -2.06 6.54
N GLY A 14 0.26 -1.48 7.74
CA GLY A 14 -0.49 -0.23 7.90
C GLY A 14 -2.00 -0.37 7.59
N GLY A 15 -2.61 -1.49 8.00
CA GLY A 15 -3.96 -1.87 7.59
C GLY A 15 -5.11 -1.33 8.45
N PHE A 16 -4.86 -0.56 9.53
CA PHE A 16 -5.96 -0.09 10.40
C PHE A 16 -6.71 1.13 9.88
N ARG A 17 -6.18 1.85 8.91
CA ARG A 17 -6.83 3.04 8.32
C ARG A 17 -6.38 3.30 6.88
N GLY A 18 -7.10 4.23 6.23
CA GLY A 18 -6.76 4.71 4.89
C GLY A 18 -6.69 3.59 3.84
N ILE A 19 -5.73 3.67 2.95
CA ILE A 19 -5.55 2.72 1.84
C ILE A 19 -5.40 1.29 2.36
N GLY A 20 -4.55 1.08 3.37
CA GLY A 20 -4.34 -0.24 3.94
C GLY A 20 -5.63 -0.86 4.51
N LYS A 21 -6.50 -0.07 5.18
CA LYS A 21 -7.80 -0.54 5.65
C LYS A 21 -8.71 -0.93 4.48
N GLY A 22 -8.77 -0.10 3.42
CA GLY A 22 -9.54 -0.43 2.23
C GLY A 22 -9.10 -1.76 1.61
N ILE A 23 -7.78 -2.00 1.52
CA ILE A 23 -7.23 -3.27 1.04
C ILE A 23 -7.63 -4.44 1.96
N VAL A 24 -7.47 -4.29 3.28
CA VAL A 24 -7.80 -5.35 4.25
C VAL A 24 -9.28 -5.71 4.19
N LEU A 25 -10.17 -4.72 4.15
CA LEU A 25 -11.61 -4.97 4.09
C LEU A 25 -12.01 -5.68 2.78
N GLN A 26 -11.42 -5.29 1.65
CA GLN A 26 -11.66 -5.96 0.38
C GLN A 26 -11.17 -7.42 0.40
N LEU A 27 -9.98 -7.68 0.95
CA LEU A 27 -9.47 -9.04 1.11
C LEU A 27 -10.38 -9.89 2.03
N ALA A 28 -10.85 -9.33 3.13
CA ALA A 28 -11.77 -10.00 4.03
C ALA A 28 -13.11 -10.32 3.35
N GLN A 29 -13.62 -9.40 2.52
CA GLN A 29 -14.85 -9.57 1.76
C GLN A 29 -14.74 -10.71 0.71
N GLU A 30 -13.54 -10.91 0.16
CA GLU A 30 -13.22 -12.00 -0.77
C GLU A 30 -12.84 -13.32 -0.06
N GLY A 31 -13.00 -13.40 1.28
CA GLY A 31 -12.75 -14.60 2.08
C GLY A 31 -11.27 -14.85 2.43
N ALA A 32 -10.36 -13.94 2.14
CA ALA A 32 -8.98 -14.07 2.56
C ALA A 32 -8.84 -13.91 4.08
N ILE A 33 -7.70 -14.34 4.62
CA ILE A 33 -7.30 -14.17 6.02
C ILE A 33 -6.26 -13.06 6.10
N PRO A 34 -6.66 -11.82 6.41
CA PRO A 34 -5.72 -10.72 6.56
C PRO A 34 -4.92 -10.84 7.86
N VAL A 35 -3.61 -10.67 7.74
CA VAL A 35 -2.69 -10.51 8.87
C VAL A 35 -2.13 -9.09 8.84
N VAL A 36 -2.54 -8.27 9.78
CA VAL A 36 -2.29 -6.82 9.72
C VAL A 36 -1.17 -6.43 10.67
N ILE A 37 -0.11 -5.82 10.15
CA ILE A 37 0.94 -5.21 10.96
C ILE A 37 0.72 -3.71 10.99
N ASN A 38 0.53 -3.14 12.19
CA ASN A 38 0.26 -1.71 12.37
C ASN A 38 1.08 -1.14 13.52
N ARG A 39 1.44 0.16 13.44
CA ARG A 39 2.32 0.79 14.43
C ARG A 39 1.65 1.05 15.78
N SER A 40 0.37 1.34 15.79
CA SER A 40 -0.37 1.69 17.00
C SER A 40 -1.80 1.16 16.98
N ASP A 41 -2.38 1.08 18.16
CA ASP A 41 -3.75 0.61 18.40
C ASP A 41 -4.84 1.70 18.25
N LYS A 42 -4.45 2.95 17.99
CA LYS A 42 -5.37 4.12 17.97
C LYS A 42 -6.62 3.97 17.12
N ALA A 43 -6.60 3.12 16.10
CA ALA A 43 -7.75 2.85 15.23
C ALA A 43 -8.18 1.38 15.29
N MET A 44 -7.72 0.62 16.29
CA MET A 44 -7.97 -0.81 16.38
C MET A 44 -9.45 -1.12 16.57
N ASP A 45 -10.14 -0.41 17.44
CA ASP A 45 -11.57 -0.69 17.75
C ASP A 45 -12.45 -0.40 16.53
N GLU A 46 -12.21 0.72 15.84
CA GLU A 46 -12.89 1.04 14.59
C GLU A 46 -12.56 0.01 13.49
N PHE A 47 -11.29 -0.39 13.37
CA PHE A 47 -10.86 -1.40 12.43
C PHE A 47 -11.53 -2.76 12.70
N LYS A 48 -11.56 -3.21 13.95
CA LYS A 48 -12.24 -4.46 14.34
C LYS A 48 -13.71 -4.41 14.01
N HIS A 49 -14.40 -3.33 14.39
CA HIS A 49 -15.80 -3.14 14.06
C HIS A 49 -16.08 -3.30 12.56
N ASP A 50 -15.21 -2.76 11.70
CA ASP A 50 -15.42 -2.80 10.27
C ASP A 50 -15.07 -4.16 9.65
N ILE A 51 -13.96 -4.79 10.05
CA ILE A 51 -13.56 -6.08 9.48
C ILE A 51 -14.48 -7.21 9.91
N GLU A 52 -15.01 -7.18 11.13
CA GLU A 52 -15.91 -8.20 11.69
C GLU A 52 -17.27 -8.26 10.97
N GLN A 53 -17.59 -7.28 10.12
CA GLN A 53 -18.73 -7.35 9.21
C GLN A 53 -18.53 -8.37 8.07
N TYR A 54 -17.28 -8.74 7.77
CA TYR A 54 -16.91 -9.63 6.66
C TYR A 54 -16.30 -10.94 7.15
N THR A 55 -15.45 -10.89 8.17
CA THR A 55 -14.77 -12.08 8.70
C THR A 55 -14.44 -11.93 10.18
N THR A 56 -14.38 -13.05 10.89
CA THR A 56 -13.82 -13.15 12.24
C THR A 56 -12.44 -13.80 12.25
N THR A 57 -11.93 -14.19 11.09
CA THR A 57 -10.63 -14.86 10.93
C THR A 57 -9.63 -13.87 10.38
N TYR A 58 -8.87 -13.24 11.27
CA TYR A 58 -7.78 -12.31 10.96
C TYR A 58 -6.82 -12.21 12.13
N ASP A 59 -5.62 -11.68 11.91
CA ASP A 59 -4.67 -11.35 12.97
C ASP A 59 -4.21 -9.90 12.91
N THR A 60 -3.80 -9.39 14.08
CA THR A 60 -3.22 -8.06 14.19
C THR A 60 -1.95 -8.07 15.04
N TYR A 61 -0.89 -7.43 14.54
CA TYR A 61 0.36 -7.23 15.26
C TYR A 61 0.65 -5.74 15.41
N LEU A 62 1.05 -5.33 16.62
CA LEU A 62 1.51 -3.96 16.87
C LEU A 62 3.02 -3.93 16.78
N LEU A 63 3.55 -3.30 15.73
CA LEU A 63 4.97 -3.14 15.48
C LEU A 63 5.25 -1.81 14.79
N ASP A 64 6.21 -1.02 15.29
CA ASP A 64 6.84 0.01 14.48
C ASP A 64 7.79 -0.67 13.48
N LEU A 65 7.48 -0.54 12.19
CA LEU A 65 8.23 -1.18 11.12
C LEU A 65 9.66 -0.62 10.94
N ASN A 66 10.01 0.45 11.66
CA ASN A 66 11.41 0.88 11.80
C ASN A 66 12.23 -0.11 12.65
N ASP A 67 11.59 -0.90 13.51
CA ASP A 67 12.19 -2.02 14.21
C ASP A 67 12.28 -3.25 13.27
N THR A 68 13.00 -3.14 12.18
CA THR A 68 13.03 -4.12 11.08
C THR A 68 13.35 -5.55 11.52
N ASP A 69 14.22 -5.72 12.52
CA ASP A 69 14.57 -7.04 13.07
C ASP A 69 13.39 -7.81 13.70
N LYS A 70 12.29 -7.11 13.99
CA LYS A 70 11.07 -7.71 14.55
C LYS A 70 10.07 -8.17 13.50
N ILE A 71 10.33 -7.94 12.22
CA ILE A 71 9.42 -8.30 11.12
C ILE A 71 9.46 -9.81 10.88
N ALA A 72 10.64 -10.39 10.74
CA ALA A 72 10.82 -11.82 10.47
C ALA A 72 10.13 -12.74 11.51
N PRO A 73 10.18 -12.47 12.83
CA PRO A 73 9.42 -13.23 13.82
C PRO A 73 7.90 -13.24 13.57
N ILE A 74 7.30 -12.14 13.12
CA ILE A 74 5.86 -12.08 12.81
C ILE A 74 5.53 -12.94 11.58
N VAL A 75 6.39 -12.92 10.57
CA VAL A 75 6.23 -13.77 9.37
C VAL A 75 6.28 -15.24 9.74
N GLU A 76 7.27 -15.64 10.58
CA GLU A 76 7.38 -17.01 11.07
C GLU A 76 6.17 -17.44 11.91
N GLU A 77 5.68 -16.59 12.81
CA GLU A 77 4.51 -16.85 13.64
C GLU A 77 3.26 -17.03 12.77
N THR A 78 3.10 -16.16 11.76
CA THR A 78 2.01 -16.27 10.78
C THR A 78 2.05 -17.62 10.05
N TYR A 79 3.23 -18.01 9.54
CA TYR A 79 3.38 -19.31 8.88
C TYR A 79 3.12 -20.48 9.83
N LYS A 80 3.63 -20.45 11.06
CA LYS A 80 3.37 -21.48 12.07
C LYS A 80 1.87 -21.63 12.38
N LYS A 81 1.14 -20.51 12.38
CA LYS A 81 -0.30 -20.51 12.70
C LYS A 81 -1.17 -21.04 11.56
N TYR A 82 -0.90 -20.62 10.34
CA TYR A 82 -1.76 -20.91 9.19
C TYR A 82 -1.22 -21.98 8.25
N GLY A 83 0.08 -22.30 8.31
CA GLY A 83 0.74 -23.28 7.46
C GLY A 83 1.10 -22.78 6.06
N HIS A 84 0.74 -21.56 5.71
CA HIS A 84 1.04 -20.94 4.42
C HIS A 84 0.98 -19.41 4.52
N ILE A 85 1.64 -18.73 3.57
CA ILE A 85 1.52 -17.28 3.32
C ILE A 85 1.38 -17.12 1.81
N ASP A 86 0.25 -16.59 1.36
CA ASP A 86 -0.08 -16.48 -0.07
C ASP A 86 0.18 -15.09 -0.63
N GLY A 87 0.28 -14.08 0.21
CA GLY A 87 0.51 -12.74 -0.29
C GLY A 87 1.05 -11.75 0.73
N ILE A 88 1.67 -10.70 0.19
CA ILE A 88 2.17 -9.55 0.93
C ILE A 88 1.62 -8.29 0.29
N VAL A 89 1.12 -7.38 1.12
CA VAL A 89 0.82 -6.00 0.71
C VAL A 89 1.71 -5.05 1.53
N ASN A 90 2.71 -4.52 0.88
CA ASN A 90 3.53 -3.45 1.40
C ASN A 90 2.81 -2.11 1.19
N ASN A 91 2.17 -1.58 2.23
CA ASN A 91 1.41 -0.34 2.17
C ASN A 91 1.89 0.72 3.16
N ALA A 92 2.40 0.34 4.32
CA ALA A 92 2.82 1.30 5.34
C ALA A 92 3.82 2.33 4.78
N GLY A 93 3.66 3.58 5.19
CA GLY A 93 4.54 4.67 4.78
C GLY A 93 3.90 6.02 5.06
N LYS A 94 4.70 7.07 5.01
CA LYS A 94 4.27 8.43 5.29
C LYS A 94 5.05 9.41 4.43
N ASN A 95 4.34 10.31 3.74
CA ASN A 95 4.97 11.51 3.20
C ASN A 95 5.27 12.48 4.35
N ASP A 96 6.52 12.63 4.69
CA ASP A 96 7.01 13.45 5.80
C ASP A 96 7.47 14.84 5.37
N ASN A 97 7.24 15.20 4.07
CA ASN A 97 7.55 16.49 3.48
C ASN A 97 9.04 16.89 3.60
N LYS A 98 9.94 15.93 3.54
CA LYS A 98 11.39 16.17 3.55
C LYS A 98 11.82 16.72 2.19
N ASP A 99 12.04 18.02 2.13
CA ASP A 99 12.41 18.76 0.91
C ASP A 99 13.93 18.73 0.63
N LEU A 100 14.32 19.32 -0.48
CA LEU A 100 15.71 19.37 -0.91
C LEU A 100 16.53 20.47 -0.17
N GLU A 101 15.87 21.57 0.23
CA GLU A 101 16.57 22.75 0.71
C GLU A 101 16.90 22.68 2.20
N THR A 102 16.01 22.10 3.00
CA THR A 102 16.09 22.14 4.46
C THR A 102 16.39 20.79 5.10
N THR A 103 16.23 19.69 4.38
CA THR A 103 16.41 18.33 4.92
C THR A 103 17.89 17.94 4.91
N SER A 104 18.41 17.59 6.08
CA SER A 104 19.74 17.01 6.20
C SER A 104 19.81 15.61 5.58
N TRP A 105 21.02 15.14 5.23
CA TRP A 105 21.19 13.78 4.71
C TRP A 105 20.76 12.70 5.71
N ARG A 106 20.90 12.94 7.02
CA ARG A 106 20.45 12.01 8.07
C ARG A 106 18.92 11.88 8.08
N GLU A 107 18.22 13.00 8.04
CA GLU A 107 16.76 13.00 7.94
C GLU A 107 16.26 12.37 6.64
N PHE A 108 17.02 12.54 5.55
CA PHE A 108 16.76 11.85 4.29
C PHE A 108 16.86 10.34 4.46
N GLU A 109 17.93 9.83 5.08
CA GLU A 109 18.12 8.40 5.36
C GLU A 109 17.05 7.84 6.30
N GLU A 110 16.67 8.59 7.35
CA GLU A 110 15.58 8.22 8.25
C GLU A 110 14.24 8.07 7.49
N SER A 111 13.96 8.98 6.58
CA SER A 111 12.76 8.90 5.73
C SER A 111 12.79 7.71 4.77
N ILE A 112 13.96 7.43 4.18
CA ILE A 112 14.15 6.22 3.35
C ILE A 112 13.93 4.96 4.21
N HIS A 113 14.52 4.88 5.38
CA HIS A 113 14.34 3.76 6.30
C HIS A 113 12.85 3.55 6.62
N GLY A 114 12.14 4.62 6.99
CA GLY A 114 10.73 4.57 7.38
C GLY A 114 9.75 4.30 6.24
N ASN A 115 10.16 4.41 4.98
CA ASN A 115 9.29 4.24 3.81
C ASN A 115 9.71 3.11 2.85
N LEU A 116 10.89 2.50 3.04
CA LEU A 116 11.45 1.53 2.10
C LEU A 116 11.99 0.26 2.77
N THR A 117 12.78 0.37 3.85
CA THR A 117 13.54 -0.77 4.40
C THR A 117 12.61 -1.91 4.83
N HIS A 118 11.50 -1.60 5.47
CA HIS A 118 10.52 -2.60 5.89
C HIS A 118 9.81 -3.31 4.72
N TYR A 119 9.69 -2.69 3.54
CA TYR A 119 9.21 -3.36 2.33
C TYR A 119 10.13 -4.51 1.94
N TYR A 120 11.44 -4.20 1.94
CA TYR A 120 12.46 -5.21 1.66
C TYR A 120 12.44 -6.33 2.70
N GLU A 121 12.51 -5.99 3.98
CA GLU A 121 12.61 -6.98 5.05
C GLU A 121 11.41 -7.91 5.12
N LEU A 122 10.19 -7.38 4.96
CA LEU A 122 8.99 -8.20 4.98
C LEU A 122 8.97 -9.22 3.82
N VAL A 123 9.31 -8.78 2.61
CA VAL A 123 9.37 -9.70 1.46
C VAL A 123 10.52 -10.68 1.64
N HIS A 124 11.71 -10.23 2.08
CA HIS A 124 12.87 -11.08 2.33
C HIS A 124 12.53 -12.22 3.30
N ALA A 125 11.94 -11.91 4.44
CA ALA A 125 11.50 -12.90 5.43
C ALA A 125 10.44 -13.87 4.89
N ALA A 126 9.56 -13.38 4.00
CA ALA A 126 8.45 -14.16 3.46
C ALA A 126 8.81 -14.99 2.21
N VAL A 127 9.95 -14.74 1.55
CA VAL A 127 10.34 -15.43 0.30
C VAL A 127 10.20 -16.95 0.36
N PRO A 128 10.67 -17.69 1.40
CA PRO A 128 10.52 -19.15 1.44
C PRO A 128 9.04 -19.57 1.32
N TYR A 129 8.17 -18.94 2.04
CA TYR A 129 6.75 -19.26 2.12
C TYR A 129 5.99 -18.84 0.86
N LEU A 130 6.35 -17.68 0.28
CA LEU A 130 5.79 -17.23 -1.01
C LEU A 130 6.16 -18.19 -2.15
N LYS A 131 7.35 -18.79 -2.12
CA LYS A 131 7.74 -19.82 -3.11
C LYS A 131 6.90 -21.08 -2.96
N GLU A 132 6.63 -21.54 -1.74
CA GLU A 132 5.78 -22.71 -1.48
C GLU A 132 4.35 -22.51 -2.01
N SER A 133 3.75 -21.34 -1.75
CA SER A 133 2.38 -21.02 -2.14
C SER A 133 2.25 -20.52 -3.59
N LYS A 134 3.37 -20.20 -4.27
CA LYS A 134 3.40 -19.43 -5.53
C LYS A 134 2.66 -18.10 -5.39
N GLY A 135 2.93 -17.42 -4.29
CA GLY A 135 2.20 -16.27 -3.82
C GLY A 135 2.38 -15.00 -4.65
N SER A 136 1.84 -13.89 -4.14
CA SER A 136 1.88 -12.60 -4.82
C SER A 136 2.26 -11.48 -3.87
N VAL A 137 3.08 -10.53 -4.35
CA VAL A 137 3.46 -9.31 -3.63
C VAL A 137 2.86 -8.10 -4.34
N VAL A 138 2.20 -7.24 -3.58
CA VAL A 138 1.70 -5.95 -4.05
C VAL A 138 2.36 -4.83 -3.25
N ASN A 139 3.07 -3.95 -3.95
CA ASN A 139 3.74 -2.80 -3.37
C ASN A 139 2.93 -1.51 -3.63
N ILE A 140 2.58 -0.76 -2.60
CA ILE A 140 1.92 0.53 -2.77
C ILE A 140 2.97 1.62 -2.98
N SER A 141 3.01 2.15 -4.19
CA SER A 141 3.85 3.28 -4.58
C SER A 141 3.03 4.55 -4.73
N SER A 142 3.58 5.58 -5.31
CA SER A 142 2.96 6.90 -5.42
C SER A 142 3.29 7.56 -6.76
N LYS A 143 2.38 8.40 -7.25
CA LYS A 143 2.64 9.31 -8.38
C LYS A 143 3.92 10.13 -8.20
N THR A 144 4.28 10.47 -6.95
CA THR A 144 5.48 11.29 -6.65
C THR A 144 6.78 10.67 -7.13
N ALA A 145 6.80 9.33 -7.32
CA ALA A 145 7.92 8.60 -7.91
C ALA A 145 8.13 8.94 -9.40
N LEU A 146 7.11 9.44 -10.08
CA LEU A 146 7.09 9.62 -11.54
C LEU A 146 6.90 11.07 -11.99
N THR A 147 6.05 11.82 -11.27
CA THR A 147 5.68 13.19 -11.68
C THR A 147 6.49 14.29 -11.01
N GLY A 148 7.11 13.99 -9.85
CA GLY A 148 7.65 15.01 -8.96
C GLY A 148 6.53 15.89 -8.37
N GLN A 149 6.63 16.21 -7.10
CA GLN A 149 5.65 17.06 -6.40
C GLN A 149 6.29 18.33 -5.85
N GLY A 150 7.59 18.33 -5.64
CA GLY A 150 8.32 19.30 -4.83
C GLY A 150 8.14 19.03 -3.32
N LYS A 151 9.06 19.54 -2.52
CA LYS A 151 9.01 19.45 -1.03
C LYS A 151 8.81 18.05 -0.43
N THR A 152 9.25 17.00 -1.14
CA THR A 152 9.06 15.60 -0.72
C THR A 152 10.14 14.67 -1.30
N SER A 153 11.40 15.14 -1.33
CA SER A 153 12.51 14.44 -1.98
C SER A 153 12.73 13.04 -1.46
N ALA A 154 12.77 12.86 -0.15
CA ALA A 154 13.02 11.56 0.46
C ALA A 154 11.89 10.55 0.18
N TYR A 155 10.64 10.98 0.34
CA TYR A 155 9.48 10.13 0.03
C TYR A 155 9.42 9.75 -1.45
N ALA A 156 9.68 10.71 -2.36
CA ALA A 156 9.72 10.43 -3.80
C ALA A 156 10.82 9.42 -4.15
N ALA A 157 12.01 9.54 -3.53
CA ALA A 157 13.10 8.60 -3.70
C ALA A 157 12.71 7.19 -3.21
N ALA A 158 12.12 7.06 -2.00
CA ALA A 158 11.65 5.79 -1.48
C ALA A 158 10.58 5.15 -2.39
N LYS A 159 9.58 5.93 -2.83
CA LYS A 159 8.53 5.42 -3.72
C LYS A 159 9.03 5.08 -5.13
N GLY A 160 10.06 5.77 -5.62
CA GLY A 160 10.78 5.40 -6.84
C GLY A 160 11.57 4.10 -6.70
N ALA A 161 12.27 3.93 -5.57
CA ALA A 161 12.98 2.70 -5.26
C ALA A 161 12.03 1.49 -5.20
N ILE A 162 10.82 1.64 -4.62
CA ILE A 162 9.79 0.58 -4.60
C ILE A 162 9.41 0.14 -6.01
N LEU A 163 9.32 1.05 -6.98
CA LEU A 163 9.04 0.70 -8.38
C LEU A 163 10.18 -0.13 -8.99
N GLY A 164 11.43 0.24 -8.69
CA GLY A 164 12.60 -0.53 -9.09
C GLY A 164 12.62 -1.93 -8.48
N LEU A 165 12.41 -2.02 -7.16
CA LEU A 165 12.34 -3.30 -6.42
C LEU A 165 11.20 -4.20 -6.93
N THR A 166 10.08 -3.65 -7.32
CA THR A 166 8.96 -4.42 -7.90
C THR A 166 9.39 -5.22 -9.11
N ARG A 167 10.14 -4.63 -10.03
CA ARG A 167 10.66 -5.32 -11.22
C ARG A 167 11.78 -6.28 -10.89
N GLU A 168 12.70 -5.87 -10.03
CA GLU A 168 13.82 -6.71 -9.60
C GLU A 168 13.32 -7.98 -8.90
N TRP A 169 12.39 -7.86 -7.96
CA TRP A 169 11.81 -9.01 -7.28
C TRP A 169 10.95 -9.89 -8.20
N ALA A 170 10.22 -9.27 -9.14
CA ALA A 170 9.50 -10.03 -10.15
C ALA A 170 10.45 -10.90 -10.99
N ALA A 171 11.60 -10.33 -11.42
CA ALA A 171 12.61 -11.07 -12.17
C ALA A 171 13.26 -12.18 -11.32
N ALA A 172 13.59 -11.87 -10.05
CA ALA A 172 14.25 -12.81 -9.14
C ALA A 172 13.36 -14.02 -8.78
N LEU A 173 12.03 -13.83 -8.71
CA LEU A 173 11.09 -14.83 -8.19
C LEU A 173 10.20 -15.48 -9.26
N VAL A 174 10.29 -15.03 -10.52
CA VAL A 174 9.45 -15.56 -11.60
C VAL A 174 9.63 -17.07 -11.84
N GLY A 175 10.84 -17.58 -11.64
CA GLY A 175 11.15 -19.01 -11.77
C GLY A 175 10.45 -19.89 -10.71
N ASP A 176 10.10 -19.30 -9.57
CA ASP A 176 9.37 -19.95 -8.49
C ASP A 176 7.83 -19.74 -8.59
N GLY A 177 7.37 -19.01 -9.60
CA GLY A 177 5.95 -18.73 -9.83
C GLY A 177 5.39 -17.62 -8.93
N VAL A 178 6.25 -16.88 -8.21
CA VAL A 178 5.82 -15.73 -7.39
C VAL A 178 5.68 -14.50 -8.25
N ARG A 179 4.59 -13.77 -8.08
CA ARG A 179 4.31 -12.52 -8.81
C ARG A 179 4.56 -11.30 -7.93
N VAL A 180 5.11 -10.25 -8.51
CA VAL A 180 5.35 -8.99 -7.80
C VAL A 180 4.90 -7.83 -8.66
N ASN A 181 3.96 -7.02 -8.15
CA ASN A 181 3.41 -5.86 -8.85
C ASN A 181 3.36 -4.64 -7.91
N ALA A 182 3.22 -3.46 -8.47
CA ALA A 182 3.00 -2.24 -7.71
C ALA A 182 1.70 -1.56 -8.12
N ILE A 183 1.01 -0.96 -7.15
CA ILE A 183 -0.08 -0.01 -7.39
C ILE A 183 0.48 1.39 -7.20
N VAL A 184 0.37 2.22 -8.22
CA VAL A 184 0.77 3.63 -8.18
C VAL A 184 -0.47 4.46 -7.87
N VAL A 185 -0.48 5.05 -6.67
CA VAL A 185 -1.59 5.85 -6.18
C VAL A 185 -1.31 7.34 -6.40
N SER A 186 -2.31 8.08 -6.81
CA SER A 186 -2.29 9.54 -6.86
C SER A 186 -2.97 10.14 -5.62
N GLU A 187 -4.01 10.92 -5.81
CA GLU A 187 -4.79 11.52 -4.74
C GLU A 187 -5.89 10.54 -4.30
N CYS A 188 -5.76 10.01 -3.09
CA CYS A 188 -6.73 9.09 -2.50
C CYS A 188 -7.39 9.73 -1.28
N TRP A 189 -8.71 9.70 -1.22
CA TRP A 189 -9.43 10.19 -0.06
C TRP A 189 -9.26 9.27 1.13
N THR A 190 -8.57 9.76 2.16
CA THR A 190 -8.26 9.02 3.38
C THR A 190 -8.53 9.89 4.61
N PRO A 191 -8.68 9.31 5.82
CA PRO A 191 -8.78 10.10 7.05
C PRO A 191 -7.64 11.11 7.23
N LEU A 192 -6.41 10.73 6.87
CA LEU A 192 -5.26 11.65 6.92
C LEU A 192 -5.45 12.84 5.97
N TYR A 193 -6.01 12.59 4.78
CA TYR A 193 -6.27 13.63 3.80
C TYR A 193 -7.39 14.57 4.29
N ALA A 194 -8.44 14.00 4.87
CA ALA A 194 -9.54 14.76 5.47
C ALA A 194 -9.05 15.67 6.60
N GLU A 195 -8.18 15.18 7.49
CA GLU A 195 -7.57 15.99 8.54
C GLU A 195 -6.69 17.12 7.96
N TRP A 196 -5.91 16.81 6.92
CA TRP A 196 -5.08 17.82 6.27
C TRP A 196 -5.91 18.91 5.61
N ILE A 197 -7.03 18.60 4.95
CA ILE A 197 -7.94 19.59 4.35
C ILE A 197 -8.51 20.55 5.40
N LYS A 198 -8.83 20.08 6.59
CA LYS A 198 -9.32 20.93 7.69
C LYS A 198 -8.33 22.04 8.11
N THR A 199 -7.05 21.88 7.78
CA THR A 199 -6.04 22.91 8.09
C THR A 199 -6.12 24.17 7.20
N PHE A 200 -6.94 24.15 6.14
CA PHE A 200 -7.07 25.26 5.18
C PHE A 200 -8.12 26.29 5.55
N GLY A 201 -8.70 26.23 6.75
CA GLY A 201 -9.64 27.22 7.26
C GLY A 201 -11.10 26.76 7.22
N ASP A 202 -12.01 27.64 6.82
CA ASP A 202 -13.45 27.34 6.76
C ASP A 202 -13.84 26.41 5.59
N GLU A 203 -15.11 26.03 5.53
CA GLU A 203 -15.62 25.12 4.50
C GLU A 203 -15.42 25.64 3.07
N GLU A 204 -15.48 26.96 2.85
CA GLU A 204 -15.28 27.55 1.53
C GLU A 204 -13.82 27.41 1.09
N ALA A 205 -12.87 27.73 1.98
CA ALA A 205 -11.44 27.56 1.74
C ALA A 205 -11.08 26.08 1.52
N GLN A 206 -11.67 25.17 2.29
CA GLN A 206 -11.48 23.72 2.12
C GLN A 206 -11.99 23.23 0.76
N LYS A 207 -13.20 23.65 0.34
CA LYS A 207 -13.77 23.33 -0.99
C LYS A 207 -12.89 23.89 -2.11
N ALA A 208 -12.45 25.12 -2.01
CA ALA A 208 -11.55 25.74 -3.00
C ALA A 208 -10.24 24.96 -3.11
N ARG A 209 -9.67 24.53 -1.97
CA ARG A 209 -8.46 23.70 -1.97
C ARG A 209 -8.67 22.32 -2.59
N LEU A 210 -9.80 21.67 -2.30
CA LEU A 210 -10.17 20.40 -2.91
C LEU A 210 -10.34 20.52 -4.41
N SER A 211 -11.05 21.55 -4.91
CA SER A 211 -11.24 21.79 -6.33
C SER A 211 -9.90 21.90 -7.08
N VAL A 212 -8.94 22.67 -6.54
CA VAL A 212 -7.59 22.78 -7.14
C VAL A 212 -6.91 21.40 -7.31
N ILE A 213 -7.22 20.45 -6.45
CA ILE A 213 -6.65 19.11 -6.48
C ILE A 213 -7.45 18.22 -7.43
N THR A 214 -8.77 18.18 -7.28
CA THR A 214 -9.64 17.30 -8.05
C THR A 214 -9.74 17.70 -9.52
N ASP A 215 -9.65 18.98 -9.85
CA ASP A 215 -9.62 19.49 -11.23
C ASP A 215 -8.42 18.94 -12.03
N LYS A 216 -7.38 18.47 -11.31
CA LYS A 216 -6.22 17.82 -11.93
C LYS A 216 -6.43 16.33 -12.19
N ILE A 217 -7.51 15.75 -11.73
CA ILE A 217 -7.83 14.34 -11.93
C ILE A 217 -8.80 14.26 -13.10
N PRO A 218 -8.39 13.69 -14.25
CA PRO A 218 -9.23 13.73 -15.46
C PRO A 218 -10.55 12.98 -15.32
N LEU A 219 -10.54 11.80 -14.68
CA LEU A 219 -11.73 10.98 -14.51
C LEU A 219 -12.61 11.55 -13.38
N GLU A 220 -13.79 12.04 -13.72
CA GLU A 220 -14.84 12.50 -12.80
C GLU A 220 -14.43 13.63 -11.85
N HIS A 221 -13.23 14.21 -12.00
CA HIS A 221 -12.71 15.28 -11.12
C HIS A 221 -12.87 14.97 -9.63
N ARG A 222 -12.60 13.73 -9.24
CA ARG A 222 -12.64 13.26 -7.86
C ARG A 222 -11.39 12.49 -7.47
N MET A 223 -11.15 12.39 -6.19
CA MET A 223 -10.10 11.53 -5.65
C MET A 223 -10.49 10.05 -5.77
N THR A 224 -9.47 9.20 -5.91
CA THR A 224 -9.60 7.74 -5.77
C THR A 224 -10.07 7.39 -4.36
N THR A 225 -10.90 6.38 -4.22
CA THR A 225 -11.32 5.84 -2.93
C THR A 225 -10.35 4.74 -2.46
N THR A 226 -10.38 4.43 -1.16
CA THR A 226 -9.59 3.32 -0.60
C THR A 226 -10.09 1.97 -1.07
N GLU A 227 -11.39 1.86 -1.38
CA GLU A 227 -12.03 0.67 -1.94
C GLU A 227 -11.54 0.38 -3.36
N GLU A 228 -11.44 1.39 -4.23
CA GLU A 228 -10.92 1.22 -5.59
C GLU A 228 -9.48 0.70 -5.60
N ILE A 229 -8.66 1.12 -4.63
CA ILE A 229 -7.31 0.58 -4.46
C ILE A 229 -7.37 -0.84 -3.89
N GLY A 230 -8.29 -1.11 -2.97
CA GLY A 230 -8.55 -2.44 -2.41
C GLY A 230 -8.92 -3.45 -3.49
N ASN A 231 -9.82 -3.07 -4.40
CA ASN A 231 -10.25 -3.90 -5.53
C ASN A 231 -9.07 -4.29 -6.43
N GLU A 232 -8.20 -3.32 -6.78
CA GLU A 232 -7.02 -3.60 -7.59
C GLU A 232 -6.02 -4.49 -6.85
N ALA A 233 -5.79 -4.25 -5.55
CA ALA A 233 -4.92 -5.08 -4.74
C ALA A 233 -5.42 -6.52 -4.64
N ALA A 234 -6.71 -6.73 -4.41
CA ALA A 234 -7.33 -8.05 -4.39
C ALA A 234 -7.19 -8.76 -5.75
N PHE A 235 -7.41 -8.05 -6.87
CA PHE A 235 -7.20 -8.61 -8.20
C PHE A 235 -5.74 -9.04 -8.43
N LEU A 236 -4.76 -8.20 -8.08
CA LEU A 236 -3.34 -8.50 -8.26
C LEU A 236 -2.84 -9.63 -7.35
N LEU A 237 -3.47 -9.84 -6.19
CA LEU A 237 -3.18 -10.95 -5.29
C LEU A 237 -3.84 -12.26 -5.74
N SER A 238 -4.88 -12.19 -6.54
CA SER A 238 -5.71 -13.30 -6.96
C SER A 238 -5.11 -14.13 -8.10
N ASP A 239 -5.60 -15.36 -8.26
CA ASP A 239 -5.25 -16.22 -9.39
C ASP A 239 -5.76 -15.67 -10.73
N ARG A 240 -6.66 -14.68 -10.72
CA ARG A 240 -7.17 -14.02 -11.94
C ARG A 240 -6.12 -13.15 -12.61
N SER A 241 -5.09 -12.73 -11.87
CA SER A 241 -3.92 -12.02 -12.40
C SER A 241 -2.69 -12.93 -12.57
N SER A 242 -2.88 -14.23 -12.74
CA SER A 242 -1.83 -15.26 -12.76
C SER A 242 -0.70 -15.05 -13.79
N HIS A 243 -0.91 -14.21 -14.79
CA HIS A 243 0.11 -13.87 -15.80
C HIS A 243 0.53 -12.40 -15.76
N THR A 244 0.31 -11.73 -14.61
CA THR A 244 0.67 -10.32 -14.37
C THR A 244 1.76 -10.24 -13.32
N THR A 245 2.99 -9.86 -13.72
CA THR A 245 4.13 -9.64 -12.82
C THR A 245 5.03 -8.54 -13.35
N GLY A 246 5.75 -7.84 -12.46
CA GLY A 246 6.64 -6.73 -12.80
C GLY A 246 5.92 -5.46 -13.24
N GLN A 247 4.61 -5.36 -13.05
CA GLN A 247 3.80 -4.25 -13.55
C GLN A 247 3.63 -3.13 -12.52
N TRP A 248 3.46 -1.93 -13.01
CA TRP A 248 3.03 -0.75 -12.27
C TRP A 248 1.62 -0.42 -12.73
N VAL A 249 0.63 -0.67 -11.90
CA VAL A 249 -0.78 -0.41 -12.20
C VAL A 249 -1.18 0.92 -11.58
N PHE A 250 -1.81 1.78 -12.36
CA PHE A 250 -2.20 3.13 -11.95
C PHE A 250 -3.68 3.14 -11.57
N VAL A 251 -3.96 3.47 -10.31
CA VAL A 251 -5.30 3.71 -9.81
C VAL A 251 -5.37 5.20 -9.43
N ASP A 252 -5.52 6.07 -10.42
CA ASP A 252 -5.25 7.50 -10.28
C ASP A 252 -6.20 8.43 -11.07
N GLY A 253 -7.25 7.87 -11.67
CA GLY A 253 -8.18 8.64 -12.51
C GLY A 253 -7.53 9.29 -13.73
N GLY A 254 -6.39 8.74 -14.22
CA GLY A 254 -5.64 9.27 -15.35
C GLY A 254 -4.67 10.39 -14.99
N TYR A 255 -4.42 10.61 -13.70
CA TYR A 255 -3.58 11.73 -13.23
C TYR A 255 -2.19 11.75 -13.86
N VAL A 256 -1.51 10.60 -13.97
CA VAL A 256 -0.12 10.53 -14.42
C VAL A 256 -0.01 10.54 -15.95
N HIS A 257 -0.86 9.81 -16.65
CA HIS A 257 -0.63 9.46 -18.05
C HIS A 257 -1.46 10.22 -19.09
N LEU A 258 -2.56 10.86 -18.68
CA LEU A 258 -3.39 11.58 -19.64
C LEU A 258 -2.86 13.00 -19.88
N ASP A 259 -2.80 13.37 -21.16
CA ASP A 259 -2.53 14.75 -21.58
C ASP A 259 -3.74 15.62 -21.24
N ARG A 260 -3.53 16.69 -20.49
CA ARG A 260 -4.55 17.64 -20.05
C ARG A 260 -4.57 18.93 -20.84
N ALA A 261 -3.75 19.04 -21.89
CA ALA A 261 -3.73 20.24 -22.73
C ALA A 261 -4.96 20.33 -23.64
N LEU A 262 -5.62 19.21 -23.89
CA LEU A 262 -6.76 19.10 -24.79
C LEU A 262 -8.07 18.71 -24.08
N SER A 263 -8.08 18.62 -22.75
CA SER A 263 -9.24 18.23 -21.96
C SER A 263 -9.70 19.34 -21.01
#